data_93e124a3af66099266275029f215b034
#
_entry.id   93e124a3af66099266275029f215b034
#
_cell.length_a   1.000
_cell.length_b   1.000
_cell.length_c   1.000
_cell.angle_alpha   90.00
_cell.angle_beta   90.00
_cell.angle_gamma   90.00
#
_symmetry.space_group_name_H-M   'P 1'
#
loop_
_entity.id
_entity.type
_entity.pdbx_description
1 polymer ?
#
loop_
_entity_poly.entity_id
_entity_poly.type
_entity_poly.pdbx_seq_one_letter_code
_entity_poly.pdbx_strand_id
1 'polypeptide(L)'
;EGYIEPRERSGYYVCEIHVIGEMKEQNQQLHMLPEIPEEIEDGRLQNAALSSFPYSLYFKTVRSVITEYGEELLYRSPNEGCAILRNSIASYLLRYRGLFAQPEQIIIGSGAEHLYGTVVRILGADKIYGIEDPSYHQIRKVYEGTGAVCEMLPMGEDGIRSDVLAQTRADVL
;
A
#
# COMPACT_ATOMS: atom_id res chain seq x y z
N GLU A 1 17.82 27.10 7.69
CA GLU A 1 18.71 28.04 8.42
C GLU A 1 18.17 28.16 9.85
N GLY A 2 19.06 28.04 10.88
CA GLY A 2 18.68 28.16 12.30
C GLY A 2 18.78 26.90 13.15
N TYR A 3 19.12 25.76 12.57
CA TYR A 3 19.25 24.50 13.32
C TYR A 3 20.67 24.19 13.78
N ILE A 4 21.68 24.88 13.22
CA ILE A 4 23.09 24.66 13.51
C ILE A 4 23.79 26.01 13.66
N GLU A 5 24.52 26.18 14.77
CA GLU A 5 25.32 27.36 15.06
C GLU A 5 26.80 27.01 14.98
N PRO A 6 27.60 27.72 14.14
CA PRO A 6 29.05 27.54 14.12
C PRO A 6 29.66 28.24 15.35
N ARG A 7 30.49 27.54 16.11
CA ARG A 7 31.32 28.13 17.19
C ARG A 7 32.77 28.11 16.77
N GLU A 8 33.37 29.28 16.81
CA GLU A 8 34.75 29.47 16.39
C GLU A 8 35.69 28.55 17.19
N ARG A 9 36.52 27.77 16.49
CA ARG A 9 37.44 26.76 17.00
C ARG A 9 36.85 25.55 17.71
N SER A 10 35.50 25.38 17.75
CA SER A 10 34.84 24.25 18.44
C SER A 10 33.91 23.43 17.56
N GLY A 11 33.70 23.82 16.28
CA GLY A 11 32.85 23.08 15.34
C GLY A 11 31.39 23.61 15.27
N TYR A 12 30.48 22.74 14.89
CA TYR A 12 29.07 23.06 14.72
C TYR A 12 28.25 22.45 15.86
N TYR A 13 27.34 23.21 16.43
CA TYR A 13 26.44 22.80 17.50
C TYR A 13 24.99 22.86 17.02
N VAL A 14 24.20 21.89 17.42
CA VAL A 14 22.76 21.90 17.16
C VAL A 14 22.10 22.88 18.13
N CYS A 15 21.35 23.86 17.61
CA CYS A 15 20.59 24.81 18.44
C CYS A 15 19.43 24.10 19.13
N GLU A 16 19.11 24.50 20.36
CA GLU A 16 17.85 24.10 21.00
C GLU A 16 16.68 24.68 20.21
N ILE A 17 15.86 23.82 19.68
CA ILE A 17 14.66 24.21 18.95
C ILE A 17 13.60 24.54 19.99
N HIS A 18 13.37 25.81 20.25
CA HIS A 18 12.17 26.24 20.97
C HIS A 18 10.97 26.00 20.04
N VAL A 19 10.29 24.89 20.22
CA VAL A 19 8.96 24.69 19.62
C VAL A 19 8.04 25.71 20.27
N ILE A 20 7.69 26.75 19.50
CA ILE A 20 6.75 27.78 19.92
C ILE A 20 5.38 27.13 20.04
N GLY A 21 4.99 26.84 21.24
CA GLY A 21 3.70 26.24 21.58
C GLY A 21 3.84 25.43 22.86
N GLU A 22 3.45 26.02 23.97
CA GLU A 22 3.34 25.32 25.25
C GLU A 22 2.32 24.18 25.16
N MET A 23 2.78 23.01 24.81
CA MET A 23 2.08 21.76 25.11
C MET A 23 2.65 21.19 26.41
N LYS A 24 2.54 21.95 27.47
CA LYS A 24 2.60 21.43 28.85
C LYS A 24 1.23 20.79 29.12
N GLU A 25 1.25 19.53 29.55
CA GLU A 25 0.18 18.77 30.22
C GLU A 25 -0.77 17.89 29.41
N GLN A 26 -0.53 17.56 28.13
CA GLN A 26 -1.29 16.47 27.51
C GLN A 26 -0.47 15.21 27.22
N ASN A 27 0.78 15.15 27.67
CA ASN A 27 1.67 14.02 27.35
C ASN A 27 1.49 12.78 28.25
N GLN A 28 0.56 12.81 29.21
CA GLN A 28 0.28 11.62 30.06
C GLN A 28 -0.85 10.73 29.56
N GLN A 29 -1.62 11.17 28.55
CA GLN A 29 -2.69 10.32 27.95
C GLN A 29 -2.31 9.65 26.64
N LEU A 30 -1.14 9.95 26.07
CA LEU A 30 -0.67 9.34 24.81
C LEU A 30 0.05 8.00 25.00
N HIS A 31 0.18 7.51 26.24
CA HIS A 31 0.79 6.21 26.56
C HIS A 31 -0.19 5.07 26.80
N MET A 32 -1.48 5.32 26.64
CA MET A 32 -2.43 4.21 26.56
C MET A 32 -2.74 3.93 25.08
N LEU A 33 -1.75 3.38 24.37
CA LEU A 33 -2.09 2.55 23.22
C LEU A 33 -3.00 1.46 23.77
N PRO A 34 -4.19 1.22 23.17
CA PRO A 34 -5.03 0.12 23.59
C PRO A 34 -4.17 -1.15 23.57
N GLU A 35 -4.19 -1.92 24.66
CA GLU A 35 -3.57 -3.24 24.68
C GLU A 35 -4.14 -4.00 23.49
N ILE A 36 -3.25 -4.38 22.57
CA ILE A 36 -3.63 -5.19 21.42
C ILE A 36 -4.07 -6.51 22.01
N PRO A 37 -5.33 -6.95 21.82
CA PRO A 37 -5.78 -8.23 22.35
C PRO A 37 -4.85 -9.33 21.84
N GLU A 38 -4.37 -10.21 22.73
CA GLU A 38 -3.45 -11.31 22.39
C GLU A 38 -4.06 -12.35 21.44
N GLU A 39 -5.37 -12.27 21.19
CA GLU A 39 -6.11 -13.23 20.35
C GLU A 39 -6.67 -12.53 19.12
N ILE A 40 -5.84 -12.30 18.12
CA ILE A 40 -6.29 -12.21 16.74
C ILE A 40 -5.70 -13.41 15.99
N GLU A 41 -6.39 -14.53 16.04
CA GLU A 41 -6.16 -15.74 15.23
C GLU A 41 -6.45 -15.54 13.72
N ASP A 42 -6.35 -14.33 13.26
CA ASP A 42 -6.54 -14.05 11.84
C ASP A 42 -5.16 -13.80 11.23
N GLY A 43 -4.74 -14.63 10.28
CA GLY A 43 -3.41 -14.68 9.63
C GLY A 43 -2.86 -13.36 9.07
N ARG A 44 -3.20 -12.26 9.71
CA ARG A 44 -2.65 -10.94 9.49
C ARG A 44 -1.24 -10.93 10.03
N LEU A 45 -0.33 -10.54 9.17
CA LEU A 45 1.09 -10.31 9.41
C LEU A 45 1.36 -9.81 10.82
N GLN A 46 1.50 -10.74 11.74
CA GLN A 46 1.71 -10.44 13.15
C GLN A 46 3.18 -10.17 13.39
N ASN A 47 3.40 -9.20 14.19
CA ASN A 47 4.55 -8.83 15.03
C ASN A 47 5.96 -9.34 14.69
N ALA A 48 6.13 -10.53 14.14
CA ALA A 48 7.42 -11.06 13.68
C ALA A 48 8.05 -10.25 12.55
N ALA A 49 7.23 -9.57 11.73
CA ALA A 49 7.72 -8.74 10.63
C ALA A 49 8.21 -7.36 11.11
N LEU A 50 7.74 -6.86 12.25
CA LEU A 50 8.11 -5.54 12.75
C LEU A 50 9.57 -5.48 13.22
N SER A 51 10.10 -6.56 13.78
CA SER A 51 11.50 -6.62 14.24
C SER A 51 12.52 -6.71 13.11
N SER A 52 12.08 -7.11 11.91
CA SER A 52 12.94 -7.27 10.73
C SER A 52 12.79 -6.13 9.71
N PHE A 53 11.92 -5.15 9.96
CA PHE A 53 11.73 -4.05 9.02
C PHE A 53 12.98 -3.17 8.91
N PRO A 54 13.51 -2.93 7.71
CA PRO A 54 14.76 -2.21 7.49
C PRO A 54 14.57 -0.67 7.59
N TYR A 55 14.26 -0.18 8.78
CA TYR A 55 13.98 1.25 9.02
C TYR A 55 15.01 2.21 8.44
N SER A 56 16.32 1.91 8.61
CA SER A 56 17.38 2.76 8.11
C SER A 56 17.36 2.91 6.59
N LEU A 57 17.12 1.81 5.88
CA LEU A 57 16.99 1.80 4.42
C LEU A 57 15.73 2.55 3.99
N TYR A 58 14.61 2.29 4.65
CA TYR A 58 13.34 2.95 4.37
C TYR A 58 13.46 4.48 4.47
N PHE A 59 13.93 4.98 5.61
CA PHE A 59 14.08 6.43 5.81
C PHE A 59 15.12 7.06 4.89
N LYS A 60 16.20 6.34 4.56
CA LYS A 60 17.17 6.79 3.56
C LYS A 60 16.53 6.96 2.19
N THR A 61 15.72 5.98 1.77
CA THR A 61 14.98 6.02 0.50
C THR A 61 13.95 7.16 0.47
N VAL A 62 13.15 7.32 1.54
CA VAL A 62 12.18 8.42 1.67
C VAL A 62 12.88 9.77 1.53
N ARG A 63 14.00 9.96 2.23
CA ARG A 63 14.78 11.20 2.15
C ARG A 63 15.33 11.45 0.75
N SER A 64 15.82 10.40 0.09
CA SER A 64 16.35 10.50 -1.30
C SER A 64 15.23 10.95 -2.25
N VAL A 65 14.06 10.35 -2.18
CA VAL A 65 12.90 10.70 -3.01
C VAL A 65 12.46 12.14 -2.77
N ILE A 66 12.36 12.56 -1.50
CA ILE A 66 12.01 13.96 -1.18
C ILE A 66 13.06 14.93 -1.70
N THR A 67 14.35 14.59 -1.62
CA THR A 67 15.43 15.44 -2.11
C THR A 67 15.43 15.53 -3.64
N GLU A 68 15.13 14.43 -4.32
CA GLU A 68 15.14 14.35 -5.78
C GLU A 68 13.97 15.06 -6.44
N TYR A 69 12.75 14.83 -5.91
CA TYR A 69 11.52 15.33 -6.51
C TYR A 69 10.94 16.59 -5.85
N GLY A 70 11.34 16.89 -4.59
CA GLY A 70 11.00 18.13 -3.90
C GLY A 70 9.52 18.48 -3.94
N GLU A 71 9.23 19.69 -4.44
CA GLU A 71 7.88 20.25 -4.53
C GLU A 71 6.96 19.47 -5.48
N GLU A 72 7.51 18.72 -6.44
CA GLU A 72 6.73 17.95 -7.41
C GLU A 72 5.84 16.90 -6.73
N LEU A 73 6.28 16.37 -5.57
CA LEU A 73 5.51 15.44 -4.76
C LEU A 73 4.27 16.06 -4.10
N LEU A 74 4.20 17.39 -4.02
CA LEU A 74 3.09 18.12 -3.41
C LEU A 74 2.00 18.50 -4.41
N TYR A 75 2.25 18.37 -5.69
CA TYR A 75 1.25 18.65 -6.70
C TYR A 75 0.14 17.60 -6.68
N ARG A 76 -1.07 18.06 -7.00
CA ARG A 76 -2.21 17.16 -7.14
C ARG A 76 -1.93 16.14 -8.25
N SER A 77 -1.96 14.85 -7.88
CA SER A 77 -1.81 13.78 -8.85
C SER A 77 -2.97 13.76 -9.86
N PRO A 78 -2.70 13.40 -11.13
CA PRO A 78 -3.74 13.06 -12.09
C PRO A 78 -4.63 11.90 -11.59
N ASN A 79 -5.77 11.69 -12.25
CA ASN A 79 -6.70 10.62 -11.85
C ASN A 79 -6.09 9.22 -11.96
N GLU A 80 -5.14 9.04 -12.88
CA GLU A 80 -4.39 7.79 -13.06
C GLU A 80 -3.30 7.57 -12.00
N GLY A 81 -3.03 8.58 -11.21
CA GLY A 81 -1.95 8.60 -10.22
C GLY A 81 -0.69 9.31 -10.69
N CYS A 82 0.22 9.54 -9.76
CA CYS A 82 1.48 10.24 -9.97
C CYS A 82 2.32 9.58 -11.08
N ALA A 83 2.75 10.35 -12.07
CA ALA A 83 3.53 9.86 -13.21
C ALA A 83 4.87 9.25 -12.77
N ILE A 84 5.55 9.86 -11.79
CA ILE A 84 6.80 9.36 -11.23
C ILE A 84 6.61 7.92 -10.69
N LEU A 85 5.55 7.70 -9.92
CA LEU A 85 5.24 6.38 -9.35
C LEU A 85 4.88 5.37 -10.44
N ARG A 86 4.07 5.74 -11.44
CA ARG A 86 3.71 4.86 -12.56
C ARG A 86 4.93 4.44 -13.38
N ASN A 87 5.85 5.36 -13.67
CA ASN A 87 7.12 5.06 -14.34
C ASN A 87 8.00 4.10 -13.50
N SER A 88 8.06 4.34 -12.20
CA SER A 88 8.81 3.48 -11.27
C SER A 88 8.22 2.06 -11.22
N ILE A 89 6.89 1.92 -11.19
CA ILE A 89 6.20 0.64 -11.24
C ILE A 89 6.45 -0.07 -12.57
N ALA A 90 6.34 0.62 -13.71
CA ALA A 90 6.64 0.05 -15.03
C ALA A 90 8.07 -0.52 -15.08
N SER A 91 9.04 0.25 -14.57
CA SER A 91 10.44 -0.18 -14.49
C SER A 91 10.63 -1.38 -13.55
N TYR A 92 9.93 -1.40 -12.42
CA TYR A 92 9.94 -2.52 -11.49
C TYR A 92 9.36 -3.80 -12.11
N LEU A 93 8.20 -3.69 -12.75
CA LEU A 93 7.54 -4.83 -13.42
C LEU A 93 8.43 -5.45 -14.49
N LEU A 94 9.05 -4.61 -15.32
CA LEU A 94 10.00 -5.08 -16.34
C LEU A 94 11.21 -5.78 -15.73
N ARG A 95 11.84 -5.15 -14.74
CA ARG A 95 13.11 -5.62 -14.17
C ARG A 95 12.96 -6.87 -13.32
N TYR A 96 11.92 -6.96 -12.50
CA TYR A 96 11.79 -7.99 -11.47
C TYR A 96 10.71 -9.04 -11.77
N ARG A 97 9.81 -8.75 -12.71
CA ARG A 97 8.71 -9.65 -13.07
C ARG A 97 8.71 -10.07 -14.54
N GLY A 98 9.58 -9.47 -15.37
CA GLY A 98 9.58 -9.68 -16.81
C GLY A 98 8.30 -9.22 -17.51
N LEU A 99 7.51 -8.36 -16.86
CA LEU A 99 6.26 -7.83 -17.38
C LEU A 99 6.50 -6.46 -18.01
N PHE A 100 6.21 -6.35 -19.30
CA PHE A 100 6.25 -5.08 -20.02
C PHE A 100 4.90 -4.37 -19.90
N ALA A 101 4.88 -3.22 -19.22
CA ALA A 101 3.73 -2.35 -19.12
C ALA A 101 4.15 -0.90 -19.39
N GLN A 102 3.38 -0.17 -20.19
CA GLN A 102 3.57 1.27 -20.34
C GLN A 102 3.03 1.98 -19.10
N PRO A 103 3.61 3.12 -18.68
CA PRO A 103 3.10 3.91 -17.55
C PRO A 103 1.63 4.30 -17.68
N GLU A 104 1.14 4.48 -18.92
CA GLU A 104 -0.25 4.80 -19.25
C GLU A 104 -1.22 3.64 -18.98
N GLN A 105 -0.71 2.42 -18.88
CA GLN A 105 -1.48 1.21 -18.55
C GLN A 105 -1.56 0.96 -17.04
N ILE A 106 -0.92 1.82 -16.23
CA ILE A 106 -0.85 1.68 -14.79
C ILE A 106 -1.74 2.73 -14.12
N ILE A 107 -2.64 2.29 -13.27
CA ILE A 107 -3.53 3.16 -12.49
C ILE A 107 -3.21 2.98 -11.00
N ILE A 108 -3.02 4.09 -10.31
CA ILE A 108 -2.79 4.12 -8.86
C ILE A 108 -4.10 4.47 -8.18
N GLY A 109 -4.57 3.54 -7.34
CA GLY A 109 -5.80 3.73 -6.55
C GLY A 109 -5.53 3.89 -5.06
N SER A 110 -6.56 4.23 -4.31
CA SER A 110 -6.53 4.40 -2.86
C SER A 110 -6.63 3.08 -2.09
N GLY A 111 -5.92 2.06 -2.55
CA GLY A 111 -5.90 0.72 -1.96
C GLY A 111 -6.62 -0.32 -2.81
N ALA A 112 -6.42 -1.58 -2.44
CA ALA A 112 -6.90 -2.73 -3.21
C ALA A 112 -8.43 -2.77 -3.33
N GLU A 113 -9.17 -2.48 -2.26
CA GLU A 113 -10.63 -2.48 -2.28
C GLU A 113 -11.21 -1.49 -3.30
N HIS A 114 -10.63 -0.29 -3.38
CA HIS A 114 -11.01 0.69 -4.39
C HIS A 114 -10.77 0.18 -5.81
N LEU A 115 -9.63 -0.48 -6.04
CA LEU A 115 -9.28 -1.05 -7.34
C LEU A 115 -10.20 -2.21 -7.72
N TYR A 116 -10.55 -3.10 -6.79
CA TYR A 116 -11.51 -4.17 -7.03
C TYR A 116 -12.88 -3.61 -7.45
N GLY A 117 -13.39 -2.61 -6.73
CA GLY A 117 -14.64 -1.94 -7.13
C GLY A 117 -14.55 -1.25 -8.50
N THR A 118 -13.38 -0.72 -8.84
CA THR A 118 -13.12 -0.10 -10.15
C THR A 118 -13.13 -1.16 -11.26
N VAL A 119 -12.53 -2.33 -11.04
CA VAL A 119 -12.56 -3.45 -12.00
C VAL A 119 -13.99 -3.85 -12.34
N VAL A 120 -14.86 -4.02 -11.33
CA VAL A 120 -16.27 -4.38 -11.58
C VAL A 120 -17.01 -3.28 -12.35
N ARG A 121 -16.75 -2.00 -12.07
CA ARG A 121 -17.35 -0.88 -12.81
C ARG A 121 -16.94 -0.86 -14.29
N ILE A 122 -15.73 -1.31 -14.61
CA ILE A 122 -15.21 -1.35 -15.98
C ILE A 122 -15.74 -2.59 -16.72
N LEU A 123 -15.70 -3.76 -16.08
CA LEU A 123 -16.03 -5.03 -16.72
C LEU A 123 -17.54 -5.34 -16.72
N GLY A 124 -18.28 -4.78 -15.78
CA GLY A 124 -19.74 -4.95 -15.60
C GLY A 124 -20.10 -5.83 -14.41
N ALA A 125 -21.13 -5.43 -13.69
CA ALA A 125 -21.67 -6.19 -12.55
C ALA A 125 -22.58 -7.37 -12.97
N ASP A 126 -22.88 -7.48 -14.24
CA ASP A 126 -23.64 -8.58 -14.86
C ASP A 126 -22.82 -9.85 -15.08
N LYS A 127 -21.50 -9.76 -14.87
CA LYS A 127 -20.55 -10.87 -15.00
C LYS A 127 -20.40 -11.66 -13.71
N ILE A 128 -19.99 -12.91 -13.85
CA ILE A 128 -19.63 -13.80 -12.73
C ILE A 128 -18.12 -13.68 -12.50
N TYR A 129 -17.74 -13.33 -11.29
CA TYR A 129 -16.33 -13.16 -10.87
C TYR A 129 -15.88 -14.39 -10.10
N GLY A 130 -14.90 -15.12 -10.65
CA GLY A 130 -14.24 -16.22 -9.97
C GLY A 130 -13.26 -15.70 -8.91
N ILE A 131 -13.36 -16.22 -7.71
CA ILE A 131 -12.51 -15.85 -6.58
C ILE A 131 -11.87 -17.12 -6.02
N GLU A 132 -10.58 -17.09 -5.80
CA GLU A 132 -9.84 -18.16 -5.13
C GLU A 132 -10.43 -18.49 -3.76
N ASP A 133 -10.47 -19.78 -3.40
CA ASP A 133 -10.90 -20.24 -2.07
C ASP A 133 -9.86 -21.23 -1.50
N PRO A 134 -9.13 -20.86 -0.44
CA PRO A 134 -9.25 -19.62 0.37
C PRO A 134 -8.67 -18.37 -0.32
N SER A 135 -9.28 -17.22 -0.06
CA SER A 135 -8.84 -15.90 -0.55
C SER A 135 -9.07 -14.81 0.50
N TYR A 136 -8.62 -13.60 0.18
CA TYR A 136 -8.89 -12.42 1.01
C TYR A 136 -10.38 -12.07 0.96
N HIS A 137 -11.10 -12.35 2.05
CA HIS A 137 -12.56 -12.29 2.12
C HIS A 137 -13.18 -10.92 1.75
N GLN A 138 -12.40 -9.82 1.83
CA GLN A 138 -12.88 -8.49 1.44
C GLN A 138 -13.11 -8.35 -0.07
N ILE A 139 -12.38 -9.10 -0.91
CA ILE A 139 -12.58 -9.08 -2.36
C ILE A 139 -14.02 -9.44 -2.70
N ARG A 140 -14.51 -10.53 -2.11
CA ARG A 140 -15.90 -10.99 -2.28
C ARG A 140 -16.90 -9.91 -1.86
N LYS A 141 -16.70 -9.31 -0.68
CA LYS A 141 -17.59 -8.25 -0.16
C LYS A 141 -17.63 -7.04 -1.09
N VAL A 142 -16.49 -6.64 -1.65
CA VAL A 142 -16.41 -5.52 -2.59
C VAL A 142 -17.17 -5.84 -3.87
N TYR A 143 -16.96 -7.02 -4.44
CA TYR A 143 -17.65 -7.43 -5.67
C TYR A 143 -19.16 -7.56 -5.45
N GLU A 144 -19.61 -8.27 -4.43
CA GLU A 144 -21.04 -8.40 -4.08
C GLU A 144 -21.66 -7.05 -3.75
N GLY A 145 -20.94 -6.15 -3.07
CA GLY A 145 -21.37 -4.78 -2.77
C GLY A 145 -21.57 -3.90 -4.00
N THR A 146 -20.95 -4.25 -5.14
CA THR A 146 -21.21 -3.58 -6.43
C THR A 146 -22.32 -4.26 -7.24
N GLY A 147 -22.92 -5.33 -6.72
CA GLY A 147 -23.98 -6.10 -7.38
C GLY A 147 -23.49 -7.26 -8.24
N ALA A 148 -22.18 -7.54 -8.26
CA ALA A 148 -21.62 -8.66 -9.01
C ALA A 148 -21.88 -10.00 -8.30
N VAL A 149 -21.94 -11.07 -9.08
CA VAL A 149 -22.02 -12.44 -8.58
C VAL A 149 -20.61 -13.03 -8.48
N CYS A 150 -20.32 -13.68 -7.36
CA CYS A 150 -19.04 -14.34 -7.14
C CYS A 150 -19.19 -15.88 -7.14
N GLU A 151 -18.25 -16.55 -7.80
CA GLU A 151 -18.07 -18.00 -7.75
C GLU A 151 -16.76 -18.29 -7.02
N MET A 152 -16.82 -19.12 -5.94
CA MET A 152 -15.64 -19.49 -5.17
C MET A 152 -14.94 -20.65 -5.85
N LEU A 153 -13.65 -20.51 -6.16
CA LEU A 153 -12.87 -21.48 -6.91
C LEU A 153 -11.84 -22.16 -6.01
N PRO A 154 -12.01 -23.42 -5.65
CA PRO A 154 -11.09 -24.15 -4.78
C PRO A 154 -9.65 -24.16 -5.31
N MET A 155 -8.72 -23.86 -4.41
CA MET A 155 -7.28 -23.87 -4.67
C MET A 155 -6.70 -25.27 -4.54
N GLY A 156 -5.67 -25.55 -5.36
CA GLY A 156 -4.73 -26.65 -5.22
C GLY A 156 -3.36 -26.15 -4.75
N GLU A 157 -2.34 -26.98 -4.86
CA GLU A 157 -0.97 -26.61 -4.46
C GLU A 157 -0.37 -25.51 -5.33
N ASP A 158 -0.68 -25.50 -6.63
CA ASP A 158 -0.08 -24.59 -7.61
C ASP A 158 -1.04 -23.47 -8.10
N GLY A 159 -2.18 -23.28 -7.46
CA GLY A 159 -3.19 -22.32 -7.86
C GLY A 159 -4.59 -22.92 -7.93
N ILE A 160 -5.50 -22.28 -8.67
CA ILE A 160 -6.85 -22.82 -8.88
C ILE A 160 -6.76 -24.16 -9.61
N ARG A 161 -7.46 -25.16 -9.10
CA ARG A 161 -7.44 -26.52 -9.67
C ARG A 161 -7.92 -26.53 -11.13
N SER A 162 -7.21 -27.23 -11.99
CA SER A 162 -7.49 -27.27 -13.43
C SER A 162 -8.89 -27.84 -13.76
N ASP A 163 -9.37 -28.79 -12.96
CA ASP A 163 -10.72 -29.35 -13.12
C ASP A 163 -11.81 -28.31 -12.76
N VAL A 164 -11.54 -27.46 -11.77
CA VAL A 164 -12.41 -26.34 -11.40
C VAL A 164 -12.43 -25.29 -12.50
N LEU A 165 -11.26 -24.92 -13.03
CA LEU A 165 -11.16 -23.96 -14.15
C LEU A 165 -11.90 -24.44 -15.41
N ALA A 166 -11.90 -25.75 -15.67
CA ALA A 166 -12.60 -26.33 -16.83
C ALA A 166 -14.14 -26.31 -16.68
N GLN A 167 -14.65 -26.17 -15.47
CA GLN A 167 -16.10 -26.27 -15.16
C GLN A 167 -16.70 -24.94 -14.64
N THR A 168 -15.87 -23.96 -14.33
CA THR A 168 -16.35 -22.67 -13.81
C THR A 168 -17.20 -21.93 -14.82
N ARG A 169 -18.18 -21.19 -14.32
CA ARG A 169 -19.00 -20.25 -15.09
C ARG A 169 -18.52 -18.81 -14.96
N ALA A 170 -17.39 -18.61 -14.30
CA ALA A 170 -16.83 -17.28 -14.12
C ALA A 170 -16.45 -16.66 -15.48
N ASP A 171 -16.88 -15.46 -15.71
CA ASP A 171 -16.50 -14.65 -16.89
C ASP A 171 -15.16 -13.95 -16.66
N VAL A 172 -14.82 -13.71 -15.38
CA VAL A 172 -13.62 -12.98 -14.94
C VAL A 172 -12.96 -13.78 -13.81
N LEU A 173 -11.65 -13.97 -13.89
CA LEU A 173 -10.82 -14.62 -12.87
C LEU A 173 -9.86 -13.61 -12.24
#